data_235fc34ee11fc781f886a2a8d4912986
#
_entry.id   235fc34ee11fc781f886a2a8d4912986
#
_cell.length_a   1.000
_cell.length_b   1.000
_cell.length_c   1.000
_cell.angle_alpha   90.00
_cell.angle_beta   90.00
_cell.angle_gamma   90.00
#
_symmetry.space_group_name_H-M   'P 1'
#
loop_
_entity.id
_entity.type
_entity.pdbx_description
1 polymer ?
#
loop_
_entity_poly.entity_id
_entity_poly.type
_entity_poly.pdbx_seq_one_letter_code
_entity_poly.pdbx_strand_id
1 'polypeptide(L)'
;MVEIEELRRLPSPGPKPQAIAFDGERLWIGSRETSRMYAIDPQSWNAHDEGVAPGVPWGATVVGDELRVILGEGEEDIRVIRRFVPGHGFKTDGAIVAPDNGTGSHLSFDGDRLYISQWYNKRILSLDEKGNVGSIIALPHEIAGHTIVDGKFYCITTDDENTHEYFLTRVDARSGGAPKIDDIARLHFDARGLAFDGERFWTNHREAHETVAFARPDA
;
A
#
# COMPACT_ATOMS: atom_id res chain seq x y z
N MET A 1 23.40 -2.32 -2.15
CA MET A 1 22.03 -2.78 -1.84
C MET A 1 22.15 -4.04 -1.00
N VAL A 2 21.41 -4.13 0.09
CA VAL A 2 21.42 -5.30 1.00
C VAL A 2 20.17 -6.12 0.79
N GLU A 3 20.11 -7.37 1.31
CA GLU A 3 18.87 -8.12 1.41
C GLU A 3 18.04 -7.59 2.58
N ILE A 4 16.71 -7.68 2.52
CA ILE A 4 15.89 -7.37 3.68
C ILE A 4 16.18 -8.37 4.81
N GLU A 5 16.14 -7.89 6.05
CA GLU A 5 16.14 -8.75 7.23
C GLU A 5 14.69 -9.08 7.59
N GLU A 6 14.23 -10.27 7.19
CA GLU A 6 12.90 -10.74 7.57
C GLU A 6 12.85 -11.01 9.08
N LEU A 7 11.90 -10.40 9.77
CA LEU A 7 11.66 -10.57 11.19
C LEU A 7 10.56 -11.61 11.47
N ARG A 8 9.52 -11.59 10.63
CA ARG A 8 8.37 -12.51 10.74
C ARG A 8 7.79 -12.80 9.35
N ARG A 9 7.33 -14.01 9.16
CA ARG A 9 6.54 -14.43 7.98
C ARG A 9 5.36 -15.24 8.48
N LEU A 10 4.16 -14.77 8.21
CA LEU A 10 2.94 -15.26 8.85
C LEU A 10 1.86 -15.51 7.79
N PRO A 11 1.01 -16.54 7.96
CA PRO A 11 -0.13 -16.72 7.07
C PRO A 11 -1.05 -15.49 7.14
N SER A 12 -1.44 -14.98 5.98
CA SER A 12 -2.38 -13.87 5.91
C SER A 12 -3.79 -14.33 6.30
N PRO A 13 -4.64 -13.44 6.88
CA PRO A 13 -5.99 -13.83 7.31
C PRO A 13 -6.91 -14.21 6.17
N GLY A 14 -6.60 -13.77 4.95
CA GLY A 14 -7.33 -14.14 3.74
C GLY A 14 -6.39 -14.42 2.58
N PRO A 15 -6.84 -15.22 1.59
CA PRO A 15 -6.02 -15.56 0.44
C PRO A 15 -5.73 -14.32 -0.44
N LYS A 16 -4.62 -14.37 -1.15
CA LYS A 16 -4.13 -13.30 -2.04
C LYS A 16 -4.19 -11.91 -1.39
N PRO A 17 -3.45 -11.70 -0.27
CA PRO A 17 -3.39 -10.42 0.40
C PRO A 17 -2.77 -9.37 -0.53
N GLN A 18 -3.35 -8.16 -0.54
CA GLN A 18 -2.94 -7.10 -1.46
C GLN A 18 -2.85 -5.74 -0.78
N ALA A 19 -3.97 -5.19 -0.31
CA ALA A 19 -3.98 -3.95 0.45
C ALA A 19 -3.37 -4.17 1.84
N ILE A 20 -2.59 -3.19 2.32
CA ILE A 20 -2.06 -3.20 3.68
C ILE A 20 -1.94 -1.75 4.20
N ALA A 21 -2.27 -1.54 5.46
CA ALA A 21 -2.09 -0.28 6.18
C ALA A 21 -1.90 -0.55 7.68
N PHE A 22 -1.35 0.43 8.42
CA PHE A 22 -1.23 0.36 9.88
C PHE A 22 -1.84 1.63 10.48
N ASP A 23 -2.73 1.48 11.48
CA ASP A 23 -3.47 2.59 12.09
C ASP A 23 -2.88 3.09 13.43
N GLY A 24 -1.73 2.57 13.81
CA GLY A 24 -1.08 2.83 15.10
C GLY A 24 -1.33 1.70 16.12
N GLU A 25 -2.29 0.82 15.88
CA GLU A 25 -2.63 -0.30 16.75
C GLU A 25 -2.73 -1.62 15.97
N ARG A 26 -3.34 -1.57 14.77
CA ARG A 26 -3.68 -2.75 13.96
C ARG A 26 -3.13 -2.65 12.55
N LEU A 27 -2.77 -3.80 12.02
CA LEU A 27 -2.58 -3.98 10.58
C LEU A 27 -3.93 -4.23 9.93
N TRP A 28 -4.17 -3.54 8.83
CA TRP A 28 -5.33 -3.73 7.97
C TRP A 28 -4.89 -4.41 6.70
N ILE A 29 -5.46 -5.58 6.39
CA ILE A 29 -5.13 -6.36 5.19
C ILE A 29 -6.39 -6.59 4.38
N GLY A 30 -6.30 -6.31 3.07
CA GLY A 30 -7.35 -6.62 2.09
C GLY A 30 -6.99 -7.84 1.26
N SER A 31 -7.92 -8.80 1.19
CA SER A 31 -7.80 -9.98 0.32
C SER A 31 -8.42 -9.71 -1.05
N ARG A 32 -7.64 -9.88 -2.12
CA ARG A 32 -8.16 -9.77 -3.49
C ARG A 32 -9.18 -10.84 -3.84
N GLU A 33 -8.96 -12.05 -3.35
CA GLU A 33 -9.79 -13.20 -3.73
C GLU A 33 -11.16 -13.18 -3.07
N THR A 34 -11.22 -12.77 -1.79
CA THR A 34 -12.48 -12.74 -1.05
C THR A 34 -13.13 -11.37 -1.01
N SER A 35 -12.48 -10.34 -1.51
CA SER A 35 -12.90 -8.92 -1.38
C SER A 35 -13.26 -8.56 0.06
N ARG A 36 -12.42 -8.99 1.02
CA ARG A 36 -12.60 -8.71 2.45
C ARG A 36 -11.48 -7.90 3.03
N MET A 37 -11.83 -7.09 4.04
CA MET A 37 -10.88 -6.38 4.90
C MET A 37 -10.78 -7.09 6.25
N TYR A 38 -9.57 -7.18 6.78
CA TYR A 38 -9.25 -7.78 8.08
C TYR A 38 -8.44 -6.79 8.91
N ALA A 39 -8.77 -6.69 10.19
CA ALA A 39 -7.96 -6.01 11.20
C ALA A 39 -7.17 -7.04 12.00
N ILE A 40 -5.87 -6.83 12.18
CA ILE A 40 -4.97 -7.80 12.77
C ILE A 40 -4.16 -7.12 13.87
N ASP A 41 -4.11 -7.73 15.04
CA ASP A 41 -3.12 -7.39 16.06
C ASP A 41 -1.73 -7.88 15.60
N PRO A 42 -0.77 -7.00 15.34
CA PRO A 42 0.54 -7.38 14.80
C PRO A 42 1.40 -8.17 15.79
N GLN A 43 1.07 -8.21 17.08
CA GLN A 43 1.81 -8.96 18.10
C GLN A 43 1.28 -10.40 18.22
N SER A 44 -0.01 -10.55 18.45
CA SER A 44 -0.65 -11.87 18.66
C SER A 44 -1.03 -12.55 17.34
N TRP A 45 -1.09 -11.80 16.24
CA TRP A 45 -1.59 -12.23 14.94
C TRP A 45 -3.05 -12.66 14.93
N ASN A 46 -3.82 -12.22 15.92
CA ASN A 46 -5.27 -12.42 15.93
C ASN A 46 -5.92 -11.49 14.91
N ALA A 47 -6.68 -12.09 14.00
CA ALA A 47 -7.39 -11.37 12.93
C ALA A 47 -8.89 -11.32 13.21
N HIS A 48 -9.50 -10.17 12.89
CA HIS A 48 -10.94 -9.96 12.86
C HIS A 48 -11.37 -9.65 11.43
N ASP A 49 -12.44 -10.29 10.97
CA ASP A 49 -13.08 -9.98 9.69
C ASP A 49 -13.93 -8.73 9.85
N GLU A 50 -13.57 -7.66 9.17
CA GLU A 50 -14.25 -6.35 9.24
C GLU A 50 -15.29 -6.18 8.11
N GLY A 51 -15.41 -7.15 7.22
CA GLY A 51 -16.48 -7.19 6.23
C GLY A 51 -16.05 -7.21 4.77
N VAL A 52 -17.06 -7.28 3.93
CA VAL A 52 -16.91 -7.36 2.47
C VAL A 52 -16.74 -5.96 1.89
N ALA A 53 -15.76 -5.79 1.01
CA ALA A 53 -15.58 -4.60 0.21
C ALA A 53 -16.51 -4.62 -1.02
N PRO A 54 -16.99 -3.46 -1.50
CA PRO A 54 -17.80 -3.38 -2.72
C PRO A 54 -17.00 -3.62 -4.01
N GLY A 55 -15.72 -3.91 -3.89
CA GLY A 55 -14.81 -4.23 -4.99
C GLY A 55 -13.56 -4.91 -4.47
N VAL A 56 -12.60 -5.16 -5.35
CA VAL A 56 -11.32 -5.80 -5.02
C VAL A 56 -10.39 -4.81 -4.32
N PRO A 57 -9.92 -5.06 -3.07
CA PRO A 57 -9.01 -4.15 -2.38
C PRO A 57 -7.58 -4.23 -2.95
N TRP A 58 -7.11 -3.11 -3.49
CA TRP A 58 -5.77 -2.99 -4.10
C TRP A 58 -4.75 -2.34 -3.17
N GLY A 59 -5.13 -1.29 -2.47
CA GLY A 59 -4.24 -0.56 -1.57
C GLY A 59 -5.03 0.17 -0.49
N ALA A 60 -4.38 0.47 0.61
CA ALA A 60 -5.00 1.17 1.73
C ALA A 60 -4.01 2.12 2.42
N THR A 61 -4.55 3.14 3.06
CA THR A 61 -3.83 4.00 4.00
C THR A 61 -4.79 4.52 5.07
N VAL A 62 -4.25 5.00 6.17
CA VAL A 62 -5.03 5.59 7.27
C VAL A 62 -5.08 7.11 7.11
N VAL A 63 -6.27 7.70 7.31
CA VAL A 63 -6.53 9.15 7.32
C VAL A 63 -7.41 9.47 8.51
N GLY A 64 -6.83 10.02 9.56
CA GLY A 64 -7.53 10.18 10.85
C GLY A 64 -7.92 8.82 11.43
N ASP A 65 -9.18 8.65 11.79
CA ASP A 65 -9.73 7.40 12.35
C ASP A 65 -10.32 6.45 11.30
N GLU A 66 -10.11 6.73 10.01
CA GLU A 66 -10.66 5.97 8.89
C GLU A 66 -9.56 5.47 7.96
N LEU A 67 -9.88 4.46 7.15
CA LEU A 67 -9.04 4.08 6.02
C LEU A 67 -9.54 4.72 4.74
N ARG A 68 -8.60 5.00 3.85
CA ARG A 68 -8.85 5.17 2.41
C ARG A 68 -8.39 3.89 1.72
N VAL A 69 -9.30 3.24 1.01
CA VAL A 69 -9.03 1.96 0.34
C VAL A 69 -9.27 2.13 -1.15
N ILE A 70 -8.28 1.78 -1.97
CA ILE A 70 -8.48 1.64 -3.42
C ILE A 70 -9.17 0.32 -3.67
N LEU A 71 -10.33 0.39 -4.32
CA LEU A 71 -11.10 -0.77 -4.75
C LEU A 71 -11.12 -0.82 -6.27
N GLY A 72 -10.98 -2.00 -6.84
CA GLY A 72 -11.32 -2.26 -8.23
C GLY A 72 -12.79 -2.61 -8.32
N GLU A 73 -13.58 -1.76 -8.96
CA GLU A 73 -15.04 -1.90 -9.06
C GLU A 73 -15.49 -2.17 -10.49
N GLY A 74 -16.56 -2.95 -10.62
CA GLY A 74 -17.14 -3.31 -11.90
C GLY A 74 -16.28 -4.29 -12.71
N GLU A 75 -16.74 -4.63 -13.91
CA GLU A 75 -16.07 -5.59 -14.80
C GLU A 75 -14.71 -5.09 -15.34
N GLU A 76 -14.57 -3.78 -15.47
CA GLU A 76 -13.34 -3.14 -15.96
C GLU A 76 -12.33 -2.84 -14.85
N ASP A 77 -12.61 -3.25 -13.61
CA ASP A 77 -11.73 -3.08 -12.45
C ASP A 77 -11.29 -1.61 -12.25
N ILE A 78 -12.22 -0.67 -12.46
CA ILE A 78 -11.97 0.77 -12.29
C ILE A 78 -11.59 1.06 -10.85
N ARG A 79 -10.48 1.75 -10.63
CA ARG A 79 -10.00 2.08 -9.29
C ARG A 79 -10.79 3.23 -8.70
N VAL A 80 -11.44 2.93 -7.57
CA VAL A 80 -12.20 3.90 -6.78
C VAL A 80 -11.63 3.94 -5.36
N ILE A 81 -11.32 5.12 -4.86
CA ILE A 81 -10.90 5.31 -3.48
C ILE A 81 -12.16 5.51 -2.63
N ARG A 82 -12.37 4.59 -1.67
CA ARG A 82 -13.49 4.68 -0.74
C ARG A 82 -13.03 4.87 0.69
N ARG A 83 -13.89 5.46 1.48
CA ARG A 83 -13.77 5.55 2.93
C ARG A 83 -14.21 4.23 3.55
N PHE A 84 -13.43 3.73 4.49
CA PHE A 84 -13.79 2.59 5.33
C PHE A 84 -13.65 3.02 6.80
N VAL A 85 -14.72 2.87 7.57
CA VAL A 85 -14.75 3.21 8.98
C VAL A 85 -14.72 1.91 9.78
N PRO A 86 -13.71 1.68 10.63
CA PRO A 86 -13.61 0.49 11.48
C PRO A 86 -14.90 0.23 12.25
N GLY A 87 -15.38 -1.02 12.24
CA GLY A 87 -16.63 -1.41 12.87
C GLY A 87 -17.92 -0.92 12.16
N HIS A 88 -17.82 -0.08 11.12
CA HIS A 88 -18.96 0.47 10.39
C HIS A 88 -18.93 0.18 8.88
N GLY A 89 -17.81 -0.34 8.38
CA GLY A 89 -17.64 -0.74 6.98
C GLY A 89 -17.47 0.42 5.99
N PHE A 90 -17.59 0.09 4.72
CA PHE A 90 -17.43 1.04 3.62
C PHE A 90 -18.56 2.07 3.54
N LYS A 91 -18.20 3.31 3.31
CA LYS A 91 -19.14 4.40 3.07
C LYS A 91 -19.50 4.51 1.59
N THR A 92 -20.74 4.88 1.34
CA THR A 92 -21.26 5.05 -0.02
C THR A 92 -20.99 6.45 -0.59
N ASP A 93 -20.79 7.43 0.29
CA ASP A 93 -20.47 8.82 -0.04
C ASP A 93 -18.95 9.07 -0.11
N GLY A 94 -18.56 10.15 -0.76
CA GLY A 94 -17.17 10.60 -0.83
C GLY A 94 -16.24 9.67 -1.62
N ALA A 95 -16.77 8.87 -2.53
CA ALA A 95 -15.96 8.05 -3.43
C ALA A 95 -15.22 8.91 -4.45
N ILE A 96 -13.94 8.62 -4.67
CA ILE A 96 -13.08 9.32 -5.62
C ILE A 96 -12.62 8.31 -6.67
N VAL A 97 -12.94 8.55 -7.94
CA VAL A 97 -12.37 7.77 -9.04
C VAL A 97 -10.88 8.14 -9.15
N ALA A 98 -10.01 7.13 -9.18
CA ALA A 98 -8.58 7.35 -9.33
C ALA A 98 -8.27 8.09 -10.65
N PRO A 99 -7.19 8.91 -10.70
CA PRO A 99 -6.80 9.59 -11.93
C PRO A 99 -6.57 8.66 -13.13
N ASP A 100 -6.47 9.24 -14.31
CA ASP A 100 -6.19 8.52 -15.58
C ASP A 100 -7.17 7.37 -15.85
N ASN A 101 -8.47 7.69 -15.79
CA ASN A 101 -9.57 6.75 -16.01
C ASN A 101 -9.58 5.57 -15.02
N GLY A 102 -9.26 5.83 -13.77
CA GLY A 102 -9.35 4.81 -12.73
C GLY A 102 -8.10 3.92 -12.64
N THR A 103 -6.91 4.52 -12.68
CA THR A 103 -5.65 3.78 -12.53
C THR A 103 -5.02 4.06 -11.16
N GLY A 104 -4.78 3.02 -10.37
CA GLY A 104 -4.15 3.14 -9.06
C GLY A 104 -3.82 1.79 -8.44
N SER A 105 -2.74 1.72 -7.65
CA SER A 105 -2.24 0.49 -7.04
C SER A 105 -2.21 0.53 -5.52
N HIS A 106 -1.70 1.61 -4.93
CA HIS A 106 -1.57 1.74 -3.48
C HIS A 106 -1.76 3.19 -3.03
N LEU A 107 -1.99 3.39 -1.72
CA LEU A 107 -2.16 4.70 -1.10
C LEU A 107 -1.17 4.93 0.03
N SER A 108 -0.79 6.19 0.25
CA SER A 108 -0.20 6.68 1.49
C SER A 108 -0.73 8.08 1.81
N PHE A 109 -0.55 8.52 3.06
CA PHE A 109 -0.98 9.82 3.54
C PHE A 109 0.12 10.44 4.41
N ASP A 110 0.44 11.73 4.20
CA ASP A 110 1.52 12.41 4.92
C ASP A 110 1.04 13.31 6.08
N GLY A 111 -0.26 13.30 6.36
CA GLY A 111 -0.91 14.18 7.33
C GLY A 111 -1.66 15.35 6.69
N ASP A 112 -1.37 15.66 5.43
CA ASP A 112 -1.98 16.75 4.65
C ASP A 112 -2.59 16.23 3.34
N ARG A 113 -1.86 15.39 2.61
CA ARG A 113 -2.22 14.92 1.27
C ARG A 113 -2.27 13.42 1.16
N LEU A 114 -3.19 12.96 0.33
CA LEU A 114 -3.27 11.58 -0.12
C LEU A 114 -2.36 11.39 -1.34
N TYR A 115 -1.64 10.27 -1.37
CA TYR A 115 -0.80 9.89 -2.50
C TYR A 115 -1.25 8.55 -3.04
N ILE A 116 -1.30 8.44 -4.37
CA ILE A 116 -1.64 7.21 -5.08
C ILE A 116 -0.50 6.80 -6.01
N SER A 117 -0.08 5.55 -5.96
CA SER A 117 0.85 5.01 -6.94
C SER A 117 0.11 4.44 -8.15
N GLN A 118 0.73 4.54 -9.31
CA GLN A 118 0.30 3.90 -10.54
C GLN A 118 1.39 2.93 -11.00
N TRP A 119 1.11 1.63 -10.92
CA TRP A 119 2.06 0.54 -11.16
C TRP A 119 2.84 0.71 -12.46
N TYR A 120 2.18 0.53 -13.60
CA TYR A 120 2.81 0.57 -14.92
C TYR A 120 3.24 1.97 -15.36
N ASN A 121 2.62 3.01 -14.82
CA ASN A 121 2.99 4.40 -15.10
C ASN A 121 4.22 4.85 -14.30
N LYS A 122 4.72 4.02 -13.38
CA LYS A 122 5.95 4.25 -12.59
C LYS A 122 5.96 5.61 -11.91
N ARG A 123 4.83 5.98 -11.27
CA ARG A 123 4.71 7.29 -10.65
C ARG A 123 3.82 7.29 -9.41
N ILE A 124 4.04 8.26 -8.54
CA ILE A 124 3.20 8.59 -7.40
C ILE A 124 2.59 9.96 -7.66
N LEU A 125 1.28 10.06 -7.49
CA LEU A 125 0.51 11.30 -7.66
C LEU A 125 0.04 11.77 -6.29
N SER A 126 0.19 13.07 -5.96
CA SER A 126 -0.52 13.65 -4.83
C SER A 126 -1.93 14.04 -5.24
N LEU A 127 -2.90 13.81 -4.36
CA LEU A 127 -4.31 14.12 -4.59
C LEU A 127 -4.81 15.13 -3.56
N ASP A 128 -5.66 16.04 -4.00
CA ASP A 128 -6.48 16.83 -3.10
C ASP A 128 -7.72 16.04 -2.62
N GLU A 129 -8.54 16.62 -1.75
CA GLU A 129 -9.76 16.00 -1.21
C GLU A 129 -10.80 15.63 -2.28
N LYS A 130 -10.71 16.22 -3.48
CA LYS A 130 -11.59 15.95 -4.62
C LYS A 130 -11.00 14.94 -5.60
N GLY A 131 -9.76 14.48 -5.36
CA GLY A 131 -9.04 13.59 -6.25
C GLY A 131 -8.30 14.28 -7.40
N ASN A 132 -8.19 15.62 -7.39
CA ASN A 132 -7.40 16.30 -8.40
C ASN A 132 -5.91 16.10 -8.13
N VAL A 133 -5.16 15.90 -9.21
CA VAL A 133 -3.71 15.69 -9.14
C VAL A 133 -3.00 17.02 -8.87
N GLY A 134 -2.19 17.06 -7.81
CA GLY A 134 -1.37 18.21 -7.45
C GLY A 134 0.06 18.10 -7.97
N SER A 135 0.77 17.02 -7.59
CA SER A 135 2.16 16.79 -8.00
C SER A 135 2.37 15.35 -8.48
N ILE A 136 3.45 15.16 -9.23
CA ILE A 136 3.82 13.87 -9.81
C ILE A 136 5.28 13.59 -9.44
N ILE A 137 5.54 12.40 -8.90
CA ILE A 137 6.88 11.87 -8.64
C ILE A 137 7.07 10.66 -9.55
N ALA A 138 7.93 10.77 -10.55
CA ALA A 138 8.27 9.65 -11.42
C ALA A 138 9.36 8.78 -10.79
N LEU A 139 9.23 7.46 -10.92
CA LEU A 139 10.20 6.46 -10.49
C LEU A 139 10.75 5.68 -11.70
N PRO A 140 11.94 5.10 -11.62
CA PRO A 140 12.48 4.26 -12.69
C PRO A 140 11.76 2.90 -12.78
N HIS A 141 11.19 2.42 -11.68
CA HIS A 141 10.61 1.08 -11.53
C HIS A 141 9.09 1.12 -11.41
N GLU A 142 8.44 -0.01 -11.67
CA GLU A 142 7.03 -0.25 -11.36
C GLU A 142 6.81 -0.29 -9.84
N ILE A 143 5.64 0.19 -9.36
CA ILE A 143 5.39 0.43 -7.94
C ILE A 143 4.30 -0.51 -7.42
N ALA A 144 4.69 -1.50 -6.62
CA ALA A 144 3.79 -2.50 -6.03
C ALA A 144 3.13 -2.06 -4.70
N GLY A 145 3.70 -1.06 -4.05
CA GLY A 145 3.19 -0.50 -2.80
C GLY A 145 4.08 0.63 -2.30
N HIS A 146 3.57 1.48 -1.42
CA HIS A 146 4.37 2.54 -0.82
C HIS A 146 3.80 3.01 0.50
N THR A 147 4.66 3.57 1.34
CA THR A 147 4.31 4.25 2.59
C THR A 147 5.22 5.45 2.80
N ILE A 148 4.89 6.31 3.75
CA ILE A 148 5.68 7.50 4.09
C ILE A 148 6.22 7.35 5.51
N VAL A 149 7.55 7.45 5.65
CA VAL A 149 8.25 7.39 6.93
C VAL A 149 9.22 8.57 6.99
N ASP A 150 9.16 9.37 8.05
CA ASP A 150 9.98 10.57 8.23
C ASP A 150 9.95 11.51 7.01
N GLY A 151 8.76 11.54 6.31
CA GLY A 151 8.45 12.31 5.12
C GLY A 151 9.22 11.92 3.86
N LYS A 152 9.74 10.71 3.81
CA LYS A 152 10.25 10.07 2.59
C LYS A 152 9.31 8.95 2.20
N PHE A 153 9.17 8.73 0.90
CA PHE A 153 8.48 7.54 0.42
C PHE A 153 9.41 6.34 0.50
N TYR A 154 8.87 5.23 0.99
CA TYR A 154 9.43 3.90 0.86
C TYR A 154 8.49 3.12 -0.03
N CYS A 155 9.03 2.55 -1.10
CA CYS A 155 8.25 1.89 -2.15
C CYS A 155 8.73 0.45 -2.32
N ILE A 156 7.80 -0.48 -2.46
CA ILE A 156 8.09 -1.77 -3.06
C ILE A 156 8.05 -1.58 -4.57
N THR A 157 9.15 -1.84 -5.24
CA THR A 157 9.28 -1.65 -6.68
C THR A 157 9.83 -2.89 -7.37
N THR A 158 9.63 -3.02 -8.68
CA THR A 158 10.20 -4.07 -9.51
C THR A 158 10.43 -3.56 -10.92
N ASP A 159 11.37 -4.18 -11.64
CA ASP A 159 11.57 -3.95 -13.07
C ASP A 159 10.67 -4.85 -13.91
N ASP A 160 10.37 -6.04 -13.41
CA ASP A 160 9.53 -7.03 -14.07
C ASP A 160 8.83 -7.90 -13.01
N GLU A 161 7.51 -7.83 -12.96
CA GLU A 161 6.69 -8.59 -12.04
C GLU A 161 6.81 -10.14 -12.17
N ASN A 162 7.37 -10.62 -13.25
CA ASN A 162 7.55 -12.06 -13.49
C ASN A 162 8.87 -12.62 -12.94
N THR A 163 9.77 -11.78 -12.43
CA THR A 163 11.10 -12.21 -11.96
C THR A 163 11.17 -12.54 -10.47
N HIS A 164 10.14 -12.24 -9.70
CA HIS A 164 10.12 -12.33 -8.23
C HIS A 164 11.21 -11.48 -7.55
N GLU A 165 11.84 -10.56 -8.29
CA GLU A 165 12.81 -9.61 -7.77
C GLU A 165 12.15 -8.26 -7.52
N TYR A 166 12.13 -7.88 -6.24
CA TYR A 166 11.57 -6.62 -5.78
C TYR A 166 12.61 -5.85 -4.99
N PHE A 167 12.43 -4.53 -4.98
CA PHE A 167 13.32 -3.62 -4.26
C PHE A 167 12.52 -2.84 -3.23
N LEU A 168 13.17 -2.51 -2.11
CA LEU A 168 12.75 -1.42 -1.26
C LEU A 168 13.46 -0.16 -1.76
N THR A 169 12.71 0.71 -2.42
CA THR A 169 13.19 1.96 -2.99
C THR A 169 12.79 3.12 -2.09
N ARG A 170 13.78 3.92 -1.67
CA ARG A 170 13.55 5.14 -0.90
C ARG A 170 13.56 6.35 -1.82
N VAL A 171 12.54 7.23 -1.67
CA VAL A 171 12.39 8.45 -2.47
C VAL A 171 12.31 9.66 -1.54
N ASP A 172 13.29 10.56 -1.64
CA ASP A 172 13.27 11.86 -0.96
C ASP A 172 12.92 12.96 -1.98
N ALA A 173 11.68 13.44 -1.90
CA ALA A 173 11.13 14.46 -2.80
C ALA A 173 11.12 15.86 -2.19
N ARG A 174 11.63 16.06 -0.96
CA ARG A 174 11.54 17.32 -0.22
C ARG A 174 12.59 18.36 -0.58
N SER A 175 13.63 18.00 -1.30
CA SER A 175 14.83 18.82 -1.50
C SER A 175 14.68 19.97 -2.50
N GLY A 176 13.48 20.28 -2.99
CA GLY A 176 13.24 21.42 -3.91
C GLY A 176 13.87 21.27 -5.30
N GLY A 177 14.42 20.07 -5.60
CA GLY A 177 15.01 19.68 -6.87
C GLY A 177 14.41 18.36 -7.38
N ALA A 178 15.13 17.66 -8.25
CA ALA A 178 14.75 16.31 -8.66
C ALA A 178 14.76 15.37 -7.42
N PRO A 179 13.77 14.46 -7.30
CA PRO A 179 13.72 13.53 -6.17
C PRO A 179 14.98 12.65 -6.14
N LYS A 180 15.53 12.44 -4.94
CA LYS A 180 16.60 11.47 -4.75
C LYS A 180 15.98 10.09 -4.60
N ILE A 181 16.35 9.15 -5.46
CA ILE A 181 15.80 7.79 -5.53
C ILE A 181 16.95 6.80 -5.32
N ASP A 182 16.84 5.97 -4.30
CA ASP A 182 17.85 4.97 -3.93
C ASP A 182 17.16 3.62 -3.71
N ASP A 183 17.60 2.56 -4.40
CA ASP A 183 17.23 1.18 -4.06
C ASP A 183 18.10 0.72 -2.88
N ILE A 184 17.48 0.54 -1.72
CA ILE A 184 18.20 0.33 -0.45
C ILE A 184 18.25 -1.13 -0.03
N ALA A 185 17.26 -1.93 -0.40
CA ALA A 185 17.25 -3.36 -0.11
C ALA A 185 16.54 -4.17 -1.20
N ARG A 186 16.76 -5.49 -1.21
CA ARG A 186 16.18 -6.45 -2.17
C ARG A 186 15.26 -7.43 -1.45
N LEU A 187 14.15 -7.80 -2.12
CA LEU A 187 13.19 -8.81 -1.71
C LEU A 187 13.11 -9.88 -2.81
N HIS A 188 13.16 -11.16 -2.44
CA HIS A 188 13.09 -12.29 -3.38
C HIS A 188 11.72 -12.98 -3.39
N PHE A 189 10.66 -12.19 -3.38
CA PHE A 189 9.28 -12.68 -3.48
C PHE A 189 8.36 -11.59 -4.03
N ASP A 190 7.19 -11.99 -4.52
CA ASP A 190 6.15 -11.10 -5.07
C ASP A 190 5.53 -10.22 -3.97
N ALA A 191 6.23 -9.16 -3.60
CA ALA A 191 5.78 -8.24 -2.56
C ALA A 191 4.66 -7.32 -3.08
N ARG A 192 3.63 -7.12 -2.26
CA ARG A 192 2.47 -6.26 -2.57
C ARG A 192 2.09 -5.40 -1.37
N GLY A 193 1.92 -4.11 -1.63
CA GLY A 193 1.63 -3.15 -0.59
C GLY A 193 2.81 -2.92 0.36
N LEU A 194 2.75 -1.85 1.12
CA LEU A 194 3.74 -1.54 2.15
C LEU A 194 3.11 -0.70 3.25
N ALA A 195 3.30 -1.11 4.50
CA ALA A 195 2.96 -0.35 5.69
C ALA A 195 4.16 -0.26 6.64
N PHE A 196 4.16 0.70 7.54
CA PHE A 196 5.18 0.87 8.57
C PHE A 196 4.50 1.03 9.92
N ASP A 197 4.91 0.23 10.92
CA ASP A 197 4.30 0.21 12.25
C ASP A 197 5.02 1.08 13.29
N GLY A 198 5.98 1.89 12.84
CA GLY A 198 6.83 2.71 13.70
C GLY A 198 8.19 2.06 13.99
N GLU A 199 8.32 0.76 13.77
CA GLU A 199 9.54 -0.01 14.04
C GLU A 199 10.00 -0.81 12.81
N ARG A 200 9.05 -1.47 12.12
CA ARG A 200 9.32 -2.38 10.99
C ARG A 200 8.37 -2.12 9.84
N PHE A 201 8.78 -2.55 8.67
CA PHE A 201 7.93 -2.60 7.49
C PHE A 201 7.13 -3.89 7.44
N TRP A 202 5.93 -3.79 6.85
CA TRP A 202 5.04 -4.91 6.55
C TRP A 202 4.65 -4.89 5.09
N THR A 203 4.74 -6.04 4.43
CA THR A 203 4.30 -6.25 3.05
C THR A 203 3.64 -7.61 2.91
N ASN A 204 2.89 -7.81 1.83
CA ASN A 204 2.23 -9.08 1.55
C ASN A 204 3.00 -9.85 0.49
N HIS A 205 3.22 -11.15 0.71
CA HIS A 205 3.59 -12.11 -0.32
C HIS A 205 2.31 -12.73 -0.87
N ARG A 206 1.75 -12.08 -1.91
CA ARG A 206 0.40 -12.37 -2.39
C ARG A 206 0.20 -13.82 -2.81
N GLU A 207 1.12 -14.38 -3.59
CA GLU A 207 0.98 -15.73 -4.15
C GLU A 207 1.19 -16.83 -3.10
N ALA A 208 1.97 -16.57 -2.06
CA ALA A 208 2.14 -17.48 -0.93
C ALA A 208 1.05 -17.33 0.15
N HIS A 209 0.15 -16.34 0.02
CA HIS A 209 -0.88 -16.03 1.02
C HIS A 209 -0.28 -15.67 2.39
N GLU A 210 0.82 -14.93 2.39
CA GLU A 210 1.57 -14.57 3.59
C GLU A 210 1.69 -13.05 3.74
N THR A 211 1.94 -12.62 4.97
CA THR A 211 2.33 -11.25 5.30
C THR A 211 3.70 -11.30 5.98
N VAL A 212 4.60 -10.44 5.55
CA VAL A 212 6.00 -10.44 5.94
C VAL A 212 6.33 -9.14 6.65
N ALA A 213 6.93 -9.23 7.85
CA ALA A 213 7.56 -8.11 8.53
C ALA A 213 9.07 -8.15 8.32
N PHE A 214 9.68 -7.02 8.06
CA PHE A 214 11.12 -6.90 7.90
C PHE A 214 11.66 -5.61 8.53
N ALA A 215 12.94 -5.64 8.92
CA ALA A 215 13.61 -4.52 9.55
C ALA A 215 13.74 -3.33 8.57
N ARG A 216 13.76 -2.12 9.11
CA ARG A 216 14.09 -0.92 8.33
C ARG A 216 15.60 -0.93 8.02
N PRO A 217 16.02 -1.04 6.75
CA PRO A 217 17.44 -1.22 6.40
C PRO A 217 18.33 0.01 6.64
N ASP A 218 17.73 1.18 6.82
CA ASP A 218 18.40 2.48 6.98
C ASP A 218 18.10 3.15 8.33
N ALA A 219 17.73 2.34 9.33
CA ALA A 219 17.48 2.80 10.70
C ALA A 219 18.77 2.96 11.51
#